data_83221f640c9224be26e8ab80d460d0aa
#
_entry.id   83221f640c9224be26e8ab80d460d0aa
#
_cell.length_a   1.000
_cell.length_b   1.000
_cell.length_c   1.000
_cell.angle_alpha   90.00
_cell.angle_beta   90.00
_cell.angle_gamma   90.00
#
_symmetry.space_group_name_H-M   'P 1'
#
loop_
_entity.id
_entity.type
_entity.pdbx_description
1 polymer ?
#
loop_
_entity_poly.entity_id
_entity_poly.type
_entity_poly.pdbx_seq_one_letter_code
_entity_poly.pdbx_strand_id
1 'polypeptide(L)'
;MGGTFNDILEGIVTNAERANPREAGDYIGADGLIYCGKCNTPRQCRVKWCDGEKRVLPVPCKCKRDAEEQELREKQHQKEMERIERLKKNSLMDEKFRTCTFDSLTITTDNRRQVKISRRYAEKFDDLFAKNQGLLFYGGVGTGKTHLACCIGNYVMEHLHSVYATSFVKMLQQAKSFRSDDDIEAYIRRMNAASLVILDDLGAERGTDYALEIVYDVIDSRYRSGKPMIVTTNLSLAEMKDTSDVRYGRIYDRIFEVCYPVEFTGVSLRKKEAAHRFDSMKSILEE
;
A
#
# COMPACT_ATOMS: atom_id res chain seq x y z
N MET A 1 3.04 -9.85 -47.55
CA MET A 1 4.17 -10.77 -47.33
C MET A 1 3.75 -11.71 -46.21
N GLY A 2 3.14 -12.83 -46.51
CA GLY A 2 2.69 -13.78 -45.52
C GLY A 2 3.73 -14.88 -45.37
N GLY A 3 4.46 -14.85 -44.27
CA GLY A 3 5.28 -15.99 -43.88
C GLY A 3 4.38 -17.21 -43.69
N THR A 4 4.79 -18.37 -44.16
CA THR A 4 4.05 -19.61 -43.98
C THR A 4 4.04 -19.99 -42.49
N PHE A 5 3.06 -20.77 -42.05
CA PHE A 5 3.01 -21.31 -40.66
C PHE A 5 4.32 -22.03 -40.30
N ASN A 6 5.00 -22.65 -41.25
CA ASN A 6 6.30 -23.27 -41.07
C ASN A 6 7.40 -22.23 -40.77
N ASP A 7 7.39 -21.06 -41.42
CA ASP A 7 8.42 -20.01 -41.16
C ASP A 7 8.30 -19.46 -39.73
N ILE A 8 7.05 -19.35 -39.22
CA ILE A 8 6.81 -18.92 -37.81
C ILE A 8 7.33 -19.97 -36.84
N LEU A 9 7.09 -21.25 -37.12
CA LEU A 9 7.53 -22.36 -36.28
C LEU A 9 9.06 -22.52 -36.27
N GLU A 10 9.73 -22.41 -37.42
CA GLU A 10 11.19 -22.39 -37.49
C GLU A 10 11.79 -21.22 -36.72
N GLY A 11 11.13 -20.05 -36.78
CA GLY A 11 11.52 -18.91 -35.96
C GLY A 11 11.41 -19.17 -34.45
N ILE A 12 10.37 -19.87 -34.00
CA ILE A 12 10.20 -20.26 -32.59
C ILE A 12 11.31 -21.24 -32.15
N VAL A 13 11.61 -22.25 -32.96
CA VAL A 13 12.68 -23.24 -32.68
C VAL A 13 14.03 -22.55 -32.59
N THR A 14 14.35 -21.71 -33.56
CA THR A 14 15.63 -20.97 -33.60
C THR A 14 15.75 -20.02 -32.39
N ASN A 15 14.70 -19.36 -32.01
CA ASN A 15 14.69 -18.51 -30.82
C ASN A 15 14.83 -19.32 -29.51
N ALA A 16 14.20 -20.50 -29.42
CA ALA A 16 14.33 -21.40 -28.28
C ALA A 16 15.76 -21.97 -28.17
N GLU A 17 16.43 -22.28 -29.28
CA GLU A 17 17.84 -22.71 -29.33
C GLU A 17 18.78 -21.61 -28.87
N ARG A 18 18.59 -20.38 -29.36
CA ARG A 18 19.35 -19.22 -28.91
C ARG A 18 19.16 -18.91 -27.41
N ALA A 19 17.95 -19.06 -26.93
CA ALA A 19 17.62 -18.82 -25.52
C ALA A 19 18.17 -19.91 -24.58
N ASN A 20 18.42 -21.15 -25.10
CA ASN A 20 18.86 -22.29 -24.30
C ASN A 20 20.11 -22.96 -24.91
N PRO A 21 21.24 -22.26 -25.02
CA PRO A 21 22.48 -22.84 -25.59
C PRO A 21 22.98 -23.97 -24.68
N ARG A 22 23.72 -24.91 -25.29
CA ARG A 22 24.45 -25.95 -24.57
C ARG A 22 25.53 -25.35 -23.70
N GLU A 23 25.60 -25.73 -22.45
CA GLU A 23 26.62 -25.28 -21.50
C GLU A 23 27.70 -26.32 -21.27
N ALA A 24 28.87 -25.88 -20.82
CA ALA A 24 29.95 -26.76 -20.41
C ALA A 24 29.45 -27.67 -19.24
N GLY A 25 29.62 -29.00 -19.42
CA GLY A 25 29.13 -29.97 -18.44
C GLY A 25 27.79 -30.62 -18.80
N ASP A 26 27.08 -30.14 -19.83
CA ASP A 26 25.88 -30.81 -20.33
C ASP A 26 26.26 -32.15 -20.99
N TYR A 27 25.46 -33.18 -20.75
CA TYR A 27 25.68 -34.52 -21.23
C TYR A 27 24.47 -35.09 -21.97
N ILE A 28 24.72 -36.15 -22.77
CA ILE A 28 23.65 -36.86 -23.47
C ILE A 28 23.17 -38.02 -22.60
N GLY A 29 21.88 -38.03 -22.26
CA GLY A 29 21.24 -39.12 -21.50
C GLY A 29 21.03 -40.38 -22.34
N ALA A 30 20.59 -41.47 -21.69
CA ALA A 30 20.34 -42.76 -22.37
C ALA A 30 19.19 -42.68 -23.40
N ASP A 31 18.34 -41.69 -23.32
CA ASP A 31 17.27 -41.38 -24.27
C ASP A 31 17.69 -40.53 -25.46
N GLY A 32 19.00 -40.16 -25.51
CA GLY A 32 19.58 -39.34 -26.57
C GLY A 32 19.25 -37.83 -26.47
N LEU A 33 18.66 -37.36 -25.34
CA LEU A 33 18.42 -35.95 -25.09
C LEU A 33 19.57 -35.31 -24.30
N ILE A 34 19.71 -34.01 -24.40
CA ILE A 34 20.69 -33.24 -23.63
C ILE A 34 20.15 -32.96 -22.23
N TYR A 35 20.97 -33.23 -21.22
CA TYR A 35 20.70 -32.99 -19.79
C TYR A 35 21.69 -31.97 -19.24
N CYS A 36 21.19 -31.15 -18.31
CA CYS A 36 21.99 -30.16 -17.62
C CYS A 36 22.97 -30.84 -16.64
N GLY A 37 24.25 -30.55 -16.75
CA GLY A 37 25.29 -31.09 -15.86
C GLY A 37 25.20 -30.62 -14.41
N LYS A 38 24.44 -29.54 -14.12
CA LYS A 38 24.27 -28.99 -12.77
C LYS A 38 23.08 -29.62 -12.03
N CYS A 39 21.92 -29.72 -12.69
CA CYS A 39 20.68 -30.15 -12.05
C CYS A 39 20.12 -31.48 -12.55
N ASN A 40 20.80 -32.14 -13.49
CA ASN A 40 20.42 -33.43 -14.09
C ASN A 40 19.00 -33.47 -14.67
N THR A 41 18.45 -32.31 -15.07
CA THR A 41 17.16 -32.23 -15.74
C THR A 41 17.34 -32.01 -17.24
N PRO A 42 16.40 -32.52 -18.08
CA PRO A 42 16.52 -32.41 -19.52
C PRO A 42 16.54 -30.92 -19.97
N ARG A 43 17.36 -30.64 -20.96
CA ARG A 43 17.41 -29.37 -21.71
C ARG A 43 16.70 -29.47 -23.05
N GLN A 44 16.15 -30.64 -23.35
CA GLN A 44 15.44 -30.93 -24.58
C GLN A 44 14.20 -31.78 -24.26
N CYS A 45 13.16 -31.64 -25.06
CA CYS A 45 11.99 -32.52 -25.03
C CYS A 45 11.63 -32.96 -26.44
N ARG A 46 11.01 -34.15 -26.54
CA ARG A 46 10.45 -34.64 -27.81
C ARG A 46 8.99 -34.25 -27.92
N VAL A 47 8.65 -33.52 -28.95
CA VAL A 47 7.28 -33.08 -29.22
C VAL A 47 6.81 -33.73 -30.52
N LYS A 48 5.61 -34.29 -30.53
CA LYS A 48 4.97 -34.75 -31.76
C LYS A 48 4.37 -33.54 -32.48
N TRP A 49 4.86 -33.33 -33.71
CA TRP A 49 4.45 -32.22 -34.56
C TRP A 49 3.11 -32.48 -35.24
N CYS A 50 2.47 -31.48 -35.79
CA CYS A 50 1.18 -31.59 -36.50
C CYS A 50 1.29 -32.45 -37.80
N ASP A 51 2.47 -32.60 -38.37
CA ASP A 51 2.78 -33.51 -39.50
C ASP A 51 2.97 -34.98 -39.06
N GLY A 52 2.89 -35.27 -37.75
CA GLY A 52 3.08 -36.58 -37.17
C GLY A 52 4.53 -36.91 -36.82
N GLU A 53 5.50 -36.11 -37.25
CA GLU A 53 6.91 -36.31 -36.94
C GLU A 53 7.25 -35.93 -35.49
N LYS A 54 8.28 -36.60 -34.92
CA LYS A 54 8.80 -36.26 -33.60
C LYS A 54 9.99 -35.33 -33.78
N ARG A 55 9.90 -34.12 -33.23
CA ARG A 55 11.02 -33.16 -33.24
C ARG A 55 11.54 -32.95 -31.81
N VAL A 56 12.84 -32.68 -31.70
CA VAL A 56 13.51 -32.39 -30.45
C VAL A 56 13.55 -30.86 -30.29
N LEU A 57 12.97 -30.34 -29.21
CA LEU A 57 12.95 -28.93 -28.93
C LEU A 57 13.78 -28.62 -27.65
N PRO A 58 14.54 -27.52 -27.64
CA PRO A 58 15.21 -27.07 -26.44
C PRO A 58 14.22 -26.57 -25.40
N VAL A 59 14.46 -26.92 -24.14
CA VAL A 59 13.69 -26.47 -22.98
C VAL A 59 14.62 -26.01 -21.87
N PRO A 60 14.26 -24.99 -21.09
CA PRO A 60 15.08 -24.58 -19.96
C PRO A 60 15.11 -25.70 -18.91
N CYS A 61 16.30 -26.03 -18.40
CA CYS A 61 16.47 -26.94 -17.27
C CYS A 61 15.92 -26.34 -15.98
N LYS A 62 15.80 -27.15 -14.93
CA LYS A 62 15.29 -26.70 -13.65
C LYS A 62 16.06 -25.51 -13.08
N CYS A 63 17.39 -25.58 -13.02
CA CYS A 63 18.21 -24.49 -12.45
C CYS A 63 18.07 -23.18 -13.24
N LYS A 64 17.83 -23.24 -14.55
CA LYS A 64 17.57 -22.04 -15.36
C LYS A 64 16.19 -21.44 -15.08
N ARG A 65 15.17 -22.28 -14.99
CA ARG A 65 13.81 -21.83 -14.61
C ARG A 65 13.77 -21.22 -13.22
N ASP A 66 14.46 -21.86 -12.27
CA ASP A 66 14.54 -21.36 -10.89
C ASP A 66 15.28 -20.00 -10.85
N ALA A 67 16.34 -19.82 -11.64
CA ALA A 67 17.05 -18.56 -11.75
C ALA A 67 16.22 -17.46 -12.43
N GLU A 68 15.52 -17.77 -13.52
CA GLU A 68 14.61 -16.84 -14.20
C GLU A 68 13.43 -16.43 -13.30
N GLU A 69 12.88 -17.36 -12.53
CA GLU A 69 11.82 -17.07 -11.56
C GLU A 69 12.32 -16.17 -10.43
N GLN A 70 13.54 -16.43 -9.93
CA GLN A 70 14.16 -15.59 -8.90
C GLN A 70 14.42 -14.17 -9.44
N GLU A 71 14.99 -14.03 -10.63
CA GLU A 71 15.22 -12.74 -11.25
C GLU A 71 13.92 -11.96 -11.48
N LEU A 72 12.85 -12.66 -11.89
CA LEU A 72 11.54 -12.04 -12.04
C LEU A 72 10.98 -11.54 -10.71
N ARG A 73 11.12 -12.33 -9.64
CA ARG A 73 10.71 -11.94 -8.28
C ARG A 73 11.50 -10.73 -7.78
N GLU A 74 12.82 -10.70 -8.01
CA GLU A 74 13.69 -9.58 -7.62
C GLU A 74 13.30 -8.30 -8.38
N LYS A 75 13.06 -8.39 -9.69
CA LYS A 75 12.57 -7.26 -10.50
C LYS A 75 11.21 -6.74 -10.06
N GLN A 76 10.29 -7.64 -9.69
CA GLN A 76 8.98 -7.26 -9.16
C GLN A 76 9.11 -6.56 -7.81
N HIS A 77 9.94 -7.10 -6.92
CA HIS A 77 10.25 -6.51 -5.62
C HIS A 77 10.84 -5.10 -5.75
N GLN A 78 11.84 -4.94 -6.64
CA GLN A 78 12.45 -3.64 -6.88
C GLN A 78 11.45 -2.60 -7.40
N LYS A 79 10.59 -2.98 -8.35
CA LYS A 79 9.52 -2.08 -8.86
C LYS A 79 8.54 -1.67 -7.77
N GLU A 80 8.19 -2.58 -6.86
CA GLU A 80 7.28 -2.25 -5.75
C GLU A 80 7.97 -1.34 -4.73
N MET A 81 9.25 -1.55 -4.43
CA MET A 81 10.04 -0.64 -3.58
C MET A 81 10.13 0.77 -4.17
N GLU A 82 10.43 0.90 -5.46
CA GLU A 82 10.44 2.19 -6.16
C GLU A 82 9.06 2.87 -6.12
N ARG A 83 7.99 2.09 -6.25
CA ARG A 83 6.62 2.59 -6.12
C ARG A 83 6.34 3.11 -4.70
N ILE A 84 6.72 2.34 -3.68
CA ILE A 84 6.58 2.73 -2.27
C ILE A 84 7.35 4.01 -1.97
N GLU A 85 8.61 4.12 -2.41
CA GLU A 85 9.40 5.34 -2.24
C GLU A 85 8.77 6.55 -2.90
N ARG A 86 8.24 6.39 -4.11
CA ARG A 86 7.53 7.46 -4.81
C ARG A 86 6.28 7.92 -4.06
N LEU A 87 5.52 6.98 -3.48
CA LEU A 87 4.34 7.30 -2.68
C LEU A 87 4.71 7.94 -1.34
N LYS A 88 5.80 7.51 -0.69
CA LYS A 88 6.36 8.19 0.50
C LYS A 88 6.72 9.64 0.21
N LYS A 89 7.40 9.91 -0.89
CA LYS A 89 7.76 11.29 -1.32
C LYS A 89 6.54 12.16 -1.61
N ASN A 90 5.48 11.56 -2.16
CA ASN A 90 4.24 12.25 -2.49
C ASN A 90 3.23 12.33 -1.34
N SER A 91 3.48 11.62 -0.24
CA SER A 91 2.67 11.71 0.97
C SER A 91 2.91 13.06 1.65
N LEU A 92 1.83 13.77 1.97
CA LEU A 92 1.87 15.05 2.69
C LEU A 92 2.05 14.88 4.21
N MET A 93 2.38 13.68 4.65
CA MET A 93 2.64 13.37 6.05
C MET A 93 3.86 14.14 6.56
N ASP A 94 3.72 14.75 7.73
CA ASP A 94 4.82 15.47 8.39
C ASP A 94 5.99 14.52 8.68
N GLU A 95 7.22 15.03 8.56
CA GLU A 95 8.44 14.24 8.71
C GLU A 95 8.52 13.52 10.07
N LYS A 96 8.04 14.16 11.12
CA LYS A 96 7.95 13.58 12.47
C LYS A 96 7.13 12.30 12.57
N PHE A 97 6.20 12.05 11.62
CA PHE A 97 5.38 10.84 11.62
C PHE A 97 5.98 9.72 10.76
N ARG A 98 7.01 10.01 9.96
CA ARG A 98 7.67 8.99 9.14
C ARG A 98 8.46 7.97 9.96
N THR A 99 8.82 8.31 11.17
CA THR A 99 9.59 7.47 12.10
C THR A 99 8.73 6.83 13.20
N CYS A 100 7.40 7.04 13.17
CA CYS A 100 6.51 6.44 14.15
C CYS A 100 6.46 4.92 14.01
N THR A 101 6.80 4.21 15.08
CA THR A 101 6.72 2.75 15.15
C THR A 101 5.91 2.33 16.37
N PHE A 102 5.38 1.12 16.35
CA PHE A 102 4.71 0.56 17.53
C PHE A 102 5.65 0.36 18.71
N ASP A 103 6.95 0.19 18.46
CA ASP A 103 7.95 -0.06 19.50
C ASP A 103 8.42 1.23 20.19
N SER A 104 8.25 2.38 19.50
CA SER A 104 8.52 3.70 20.08
C SER A 104 7.40 4.23 20.99
N LEU A 105 6.25 3.51 21.07
CA LEU A 105 5.09 3.93 21.83
C LEU A 105 5.20 3.62 23.31
N THR A 106 4.93 4.61 24.16
CA THR A 106 4.67 4.37 25.58
C THR A 106 3.25 3.83 25.75
N ILE A 107 3.13 2.55 26.15
CA ILE A 107 1.84 1.91 26.40
C ILE A 107 1.41 2.23 27.83
N THR A 108 0.24 2.84 27.97
CA THR A 108 -0.42 3.16 29.22
C THR A 108 -1.72 2.39 29.37
N THR A 109 -2.37 2.45 30.53
CA THR A 109 -3.72 1.91 30.73
C THR A 109 -4.73 2.53 29.76
N ASP A 110 -4.58 3.83 29.49
CA ASP A 110 -5.53 4.60 28.68
C ASP A 110 -5.46 4.28 27.19
N ASN A 111 -4.27 3.89 26.66
CA ASN A 111 -4.07 3.66 25.21
C ASN A 111 -3.89 2.18 24.85
N ARG A 112 -3.79 1.27 25.83
CA ARG A 112 -3.52 -0.17 25.61
C ARG A 112 -4.47 -0.81 24.60
N ARG A 113 -5.75 -0.52 24.69
CA ARG A 113 -6.77 -1.08 23.80
C ARG A 113 -6.55 -0.60 22.35
N GLN A 114 -6.33 0.71 22.17
CA GLN A 114 -6.12 1.34 20.88
C GLN A 114 -4.85 0.83 20.22
N VAL A 115 -3.75 0.74 20.98
CA VAL A 115 -2.47 0.16 20.51
C VAL A 115 -2.66 -1.30 20.08
N LYS A 116 -3.34 -2.12 20.90
CA LYS A 116 -3.61 -3.52 20.58
C LYS A 116 -4.43 -3.67 19.28
N ILE A 117 -5.48 -2.89 19.11
CA ILE A 117 -6.31 -2.90 17.88
C ILE A 117 -5.48 -2.48 16.68
N SER A 118 -4.72 -1.39 16.80
CA SER A 118 -3.90 -0.83 15.72
C SER A 118 -2.80 -1.80 15.28
N ARG A 119 -2.11 -2.43 16.23
CA ARG A 119 -1.08 -3.45 15.93
C ARG A 119 -1.71 -4.65 15.24
N ARG A 120 -2.83 -5.17 15.74
CA ARG A 120 -3.51 -6.30 15.12
C ARG A 120 -4.05 -5.99 13.73
N TYR A 121 -4.53 -4.76 13.51
CA TYR A 121 -4.92 -4.29 12.18
C TYR A 121 -3.73 -4.32 11.21
N ALA A 122 -2.59 -3.80 11.63
CA ALA A 122 -1.37 -3.77 10.82
C ALA A 122 -0.86 -5.19 10.49
N GLU A 123 -0.81 -6.08 11.49
CA GLU A 123 -0.39 -7.49 11.34
C GLU A 123 -1.33 -8.31 10.44
N LYS A 124 -2.61 -7.94 10.36
CA LYS A 124 -3.64 -8.62 9.56
C LYS A 124 -4.05 -7.81 8.32
N PHE A 125 -3.17 -6.92 7.88
CA PHE A 125 -3.51 -5.99 6.82
C PHE A 125 -3.94 -6.68 5.52
N ASP A 126 -3.30 -7.77 5.10
CA ASP A 126 -3.64 -8.49 3.87
C ASP A 126 -5.09 -9.03 3.90
N ASP A 127 -5.49 -9.63 5.02
CA ASP A 127 -6.86 -10.15 5.21
C ASP A 127 -7.90 -9.01 5.19
N LEU A 128 -7.55 -7.87 5.80
CA LEU A 128 -8.43 -6.71 5.91
C LEU A 128 -8.48 -5.91 4.61
N PHE A 129 -7.36 -5.86 3.88
CA PHE A 129 -7.28 -5.28 2.55
C PHE A 129 -8.21 -6.01 1.57
N ALA A 130 -8.19 -7.34 1.55
CA ALA A 130 -9.06 -8.14 0.71
C ALA A 130 -10.57 -7.93 0.98
N LYS A 131 -10.90 -7.47 2.20
CA LYS A 131 -12.29 -7.20 2.64
C LYS A 131 -12.65 -5.72 2.63
N ASN A 132 -11.77 -4.85 2.14
CA ASN A 132 -11.95 -3.39 2.20
C ASN A 132 -12.27 -2.86 3.62
N GLN A 133 -11.59 -3.40 4.65
CA GLN A 133 -11.85 -3.02 6.03
C GLN A 133 -10.84 -1.98 6.50
N GLY A 134 -11.32 -0.78 6.81
CA GLY A 134 -10.57 0.35 7.34
C GLY A 134 -10.77 0.59 8.82
N LEU A 135 -10.24 1.72 9.33
CA LEU A 135 -10.40 2.17 10.71
C LEU A 135 -10.88 3.63 10.75
N LEU A 136 -11.78 3.93 11.69
CA LEU A 136 -12.15 5.28 12.06
C LEU A 136 -11.65 5.56 13.49
N PHE A 137 -10.64 6.40 13.64
CA PHE A 137 -10.13 6.84 14.94
C PHE A 137 -10.83 8.14 15.33
N TYR A 138 -11.61 8.11 16.39
CA TYR A 138 -12.39 9.25 16.85
C TYR A 138 -12.17 9.56 18.34
N GLY A 139 -12.48 10.78 18.79
CA GLY A 139 -12.38 11.19 20.19
C GLY A 139 -11.48 12.39 20.43
N GLY A 140 -11.15 12.67 21.68
CA GLY A 140 -10.51 13.91 22.13
C GLY A 140 -9.20 14.30 21.42
N VAL A 141 -8.91 15.61 21.43
CA VAL A 141 -7.69 16.17 20.82
C VAL A 141 -6.43 15.72 21.59
N GLY A 142 -5.38 15.33 20.86
CA GLY A 142 -4.08 15.00 21.45
C GLY A 142 -4.00 13.61 22.08
N THR A 143 -4.97 12.74 21.87
CA THR A 143 -5.04 11.38 22.43
C THR A 143 -4.22 10.33 21.66
N GLY A 144 -3.52 10.72 20.58
CA GLY A 144 -2.61 9.84 19.83
C GLY A 144 -3.19 9.20 18.56
N LYS A 145 -4.38 9.62 18.08
CA LYS A 145 -5.03 9.10 16.86
C LYS A 145 -4.13 9.11 15.65
N THR A 146 -3.63 10.29 15.27
CA THR A 146 -2.72 10.47 14.12
C THR A 146 -1.44 9.65 14.30
N HIS A 147 -0.88 9.60 15.50
CA HIS A 147 0.34 8.84 15.79
C HIS A 147 0.14 7.35 15.53
N LEU A 148 -0.94 6.75 16.05
CA LEU A 148 -1.24 5.34 15.83
C LEU A 148 -1.59 5.03 14.36
N ALA A 149 -2.29 5.93 13.68
CA ALA A 149 -2.54 5.80 12.24
C ALA A 149 -1.21 5.75 11.45
N CYS A 150 -0.25 6.61 11.82
CA CYS A 150 1.08 6.62 11.21
C CYS A 150 1.91 5.36 11.55
N CYS A 151 1.81 4.83 12.79
CA CYS A 151 2.43 3.55 13.14
C CYS A 151 1.92 2.40 12.26
N ILE A 152 0.58 2.34 12.02
CA ILE A 152 0.00 1.38 11.09
C ILE A 152 0.56 1.59 9.69
N GLY A 153 0.55 2.84 9.20
CA GLY A 153 1.05 3.16 7.86
C GLY A 153 2.50 2.73 7.65
N ASN A 154 3.38 3.02 8.61
CA ASN A 154 4.79 2.64 8.53
C ASN A 154 4.97 1.12 8.55
N TYR A 155 4.28 0.41 9.46
CA TYR A 155 4.31 -1.04 9.51
C TYR A 155 3.85 -1.68 8.19
N VAL A 156 2.74 -1.20 7.64
CA VAL A 156 2.18 -1.67 6.37
C VAL A 156 3.15 -1.40 5.20
N MET A 157 3.86 -0.26 5.21
CA MET A 157 4.91 0.03 4.22
C MET A 157 6.12 -0.89 4.34
N GLU A 158 6.54 -1.25 5.55
CA GLU A 158 7.62 -2.22 5.79
C GLU A 158 7.28 -3.60 5.24
N HIS A 159 5.96 -3.91 5.13
CA HIS A 159 5.45 -5.14 4.52
C HIS A 159 5.08 -4.97 3.03
N LEU A 160 5.74 -4.01 2.33
CA LEU A 160 5.68 -3.79 0.89
C LEU A 160 4.32 -3.31 0.35
N HIS A 161 3.45 -2.78 1.20
CA HIS A 161 2.24 -2.12 0.75
C HIS A 161 2.44 -0.61 0.62
N SER A 162 1.88 -0.04 -0.42
CA SER A 162 1.93 1.40 -0.61
C SER A 162 0.93 2.13 0.29
N VAL A 163 1.40 3.16 1.00
CA VAL A 163 0.58 3.99 1.87
C VAL A 163 0.64 5.45 1.43
N TYR A 164 -0.50 6.10 1.38
CA TYR A 164 -0.61 7.53 1.17
C TYR A 164 -1.25 8.17 2.40
N ALA A 165 -0.55 9.09 3.06
CA ALA A 165 -1.03 9.76 4.26
C ALA A 165 -1.08 11.27 4.06
N THR A 166 -2.21 11.89 4.36
CA THR A 166 -2.43 13.33 4.27
C THR A 166 -3.47 13.77 5.29
N SER A 167 -3.58 15.07 5.57
CA SER A 167 -4.72 15.62 6.29
C SER A 167 -5.71 16.29 5.34
N PHE A 168 -6.98 16.36 5.73
CA PHE A 168 -8.00 17.04 4.95
C PHE A 168 -7.62 18.51 4.68
N VAL A 169 -7.01 19.20 5.65
CA VAL A 169 -6.54 20.57 5.47
C VAL A 169 -5.47 20.67 4.40
N LYS A 170 -4.44 19.80 4.43
CA LYS A 170 -3.37 19.78 3.41
C LYS A 170 -3.91 19.41 2.03
N MET A 171 -4.81 18.44 1.97
CA MET A 171 -5.48 18.04 0.75
C MET A 171 -6.23 19.22 0.10
N LEU A 172 -7.02 19.97 0.88
CA LEU A 172 -7.73 21.14 0.40
C LEU A 172 -6.81 22.27 -0.02
N GLN A 173 -5.68 22.48 0.68
CA GLN A 173 -4.66 23.44 0.28
C GLN A 173 -4.07 23.07 -1.09
N GLN A 174 -3.80 21.80 -1.31
CA GLN A 174 -3.29 21.32 -2.59
C GLN A 174 -4.34 21.40 -3.70
N ALA A 175 -5.61 21.06 -3.41
CA ALA A 175 -6.70 21.17 -4.36
C ALA A 175 -6.88 22.62 -4.89
N LYS A 176 -6.67 23.63 -4.04
CA LYS A 176 -6.71 25.04 -4.44
C LYS A 176 -5.59 25.46 -5.41
N SER A 177 -4.50 24.69 -5.51
CA SER A 177 -3.41 24.96 -6.45
C SER A 177 -3.65 24.39 -7.84
N PHE A 178 -4.65 23.54 -8.00
CA PHE A 178 -5.00 22.94 -9.28
C PHE A 178 -5.74 23.94 -10.17
N ARG A 179 -5.58 23.78 -11.47
CA ARG A 179 -6.12 24.70 -12.47
C ARG A 179 -7.37 24.19 -13.17
N SER A 180 -7.63 22.89 -13.04
CA SER A 180 -8.75 22.19 -13.69
C SER A 180 -9.25 21.04 -12.82
N ASP A 181 -10.47 20.58 -13.12
CA ASP A 181 -11.07 19.40 -12.51
C ASP A 181 -10.26 18.14 -12.85
N ASP A 182 -9.63 18.07 -14.02
CA ASP A 182 -8.75 16.99 -14.42
C ASP A 182 -7.54 16.83 -13.50
N ASP A 183 -7.01 17.95 -12.98
CA ASP A 183 -5.92 17.93 -12.00
C ASP A 183 -6.36 17.32 -10.67
N ILE A 184 -7.58 17.64 -10.22
CA ILE A 184 -8.19 17.10 -9.01
C ILE A 184 -8.41 15.59 -9.16
N GLU A 185 -9.00 15.17 -10.27
CA GLU A 185 -9.19 13.75 -10.56
C GLU A 185 -7.85 13.00 -10.64
N ALA A 186 -6.84 13.56 -11.28
CA ALA A 186 -5.50 12.96 -11.36
C ALA A 186 -4.87 12.82 -9.95
N TYR A 187 -5.08 13.80 -9.07
CA TYR A 187 -4.66 13.76 -7.69
C TYR A 187 -5.35 12.64 -6.92
N ILE A 188 -6.70 12.54 -7.02
CA ILE A 188 -7.49 11.48 -6.38
C ILE A 188 -7.10 10.10 -6.91
N ARG A 189 -6.93 9.92 -8.22
CA ARG A 189 -6.46 8.66 -8.82
C ARG A 189 -5.10 8.24 -8.27
N ARG A 190 -4.16 9.19 -8.15
CA ARG A 190 -2.82 8.92 -7.58
C ARG A 190 -2.89 8.50 -6.12
N MET A 191 -3.73 9.14 -5.31
CA MET A 191 -3.98 8.76 -3.92
C MET A 191 -4.59 7.36 -3.84
N ASN A 192 -5.61 7.06 -4.66
CA ASN A 192 -6.27 5.75 -4.69
C ASN A 192 -5.41 4.62 -5.27
N ALA A 193 -4.29 4.94 -5.92
CA ALA A 193 -3.30 3.93 -6.31
C ALA A 193 -2.68 3.23 -5.08
N ALA A 194 -2.61 3.92 -3.93
CA ALA A 194 -2.08 3.34 -2.69
C ALA A 194 -2.95 2.21 -2.15
N SER A 195 -2.31 1.20 -1.54
CA SER A 195 -2.99 0.09 -0.87
C SER A 195 -3.77 0.59 0.36
N LEU A 196 -3.18 1.51 1.14
CA LEU A 196 -3.81 2.14 2.29
C LEU A 196 -3.78 3.66 2.13
N VAL A 197 -4.89 4.33 2.43
CA VAL A 197 -4.95 5.79 2.55
C VAL A 197 -5.22 6.16 4.01
N ILE A 198 -4.46 7.12 4.54
CA ILE A 198 -4.67 7.71 5.87
C ILE A 198 -5.10 9.16 5.66
N LEU A 199 -6.29 9.49 6.13
CA LEU A 199 -6.91 10.80 6.05
C LEU A 199 -7.07 11.37 7.46
N ASP A 200 -6.22 12.34 7.80
CA ASP A 200 -6.12 12.86 9.16
C ASP A 200 -6.99 14.10 9.37
N ASP A 201 -7.55 14.23 10.57
CA ASP A 201 -8.33 15.38 11.06
C ASP A 201 -9.56 15.72 10.18
N LEU A 202 -10.47 14.74 9.96
CA LEU A 202 -11.78 14.99 9.39
C LEU A 202 -12.59 15.92 10.32
N GLY A 203 -13.22 16.95 9.75
CA GLY A 203 -13.96 17.97 10.48
C GLY A 203 -13.11 19.19 10.87
N ALA A 204 -11.80 19.21 10.55
CA ALA A 204 -10.93 20.38 10.70
C ALA A 204 -10.93 21.30 9.47
N GLU A 205 -11.54 20.85 8.38
CA GLU A 205 -11.72 21.62 7.16
C GLU A 205 -12.68 22.79 7.37
N ARG A 206 -12.43 23.91 6.66
CA ARG A 206 -13.39 25.02 6.68
C ARG A 206 -14.68 24.58 5.99
N GLY A 207 -15.83 24.77 6.62
CA GLY A 207 -17.16 24.39 6.14
C GLY A 207 -17.66 25.19 4.93
N THR A 208 -16.84 25.26 3.87
CA THR A 208 -17.23 25.83 2.57
C THR A 208 -17.76 24.72 1.67
N ASP A 209 -18.71 25.05 0.79
CA ASP A 209 -19.29 24.09 -0.15
C ASP A 209 -18.21 23.41 -1.00
N TYR A 210 -17.22 24.15 -1.47
CA TYR A 210 -16.05 23.62 -2.21
C TYR A 210 -15.25 22.61 -1.37
N ALA A 211 -14.96 22.93 -0.10
CA ALA A 211 -14.22 22.00 0.75
C ALA A 211 -14.98 20.69 0.95
N LEU A 212 -16.28 20.79 1.14
CA LEU A 212 -17.15 19.64 1.33
C LEU A 212 -17.25 18.76 0.08
N GLU A 213 -17.31 19.37 -1.10
CA GLU A 213 -17.29 18.67 -2.38
C GLU A 213 -15.99 17.84 -2.55
N ILE A 214 -14.84 18.45 -2.33
CA ILE A 214 -13.56 17.74 -2.41
C ILE A 214 -13.46 16.60 -1.38
N VAL A 215 -13.91 16.83 -0.14
CA VAL A 215 -13.93 15.79 0.90
C VAL A 215 -14.82 14.62 0.48
N TYR A 216 -16.01 14.95 -0.06
CA TYR A 216 -16.93 13.94 -0.58
C TYR A 216 -16.31 13.13 -1.71
N ASP A 217 -15.72 13.78 -2.70
CA ASP A 217 -15.12 13.12 -3.87
C ASP A 217 -13.97 12.19 -3.47
N VAL A 218 -13.14 12.62 -2.51
CA VAL A 218 -12.04 11.79 -1.99
C VAL A 218 -12.58 10.54 -1.28
N ILE A 219 -13.54 10.71 -0.36
CA ILE A 219 -14.12 9.59 0.40
C ILE A 219 -14.91 8.65 -0.52
N ASP A 220 -15.74 9.20 -1.40
CA ASP A 220 -16.53 8.41 -2.35
C ASP A 220 -15.66 7.63 -3.32
N SER A 221 -14.67 8.29 -3.92
CA SER A 221 -13.72 7.64 -4.82
C SER A 221 -12.92 6.53 -4.12
N ARG A 222 -12.50 6.76 -2.86
CA ARG A 222 -11.81 5.75 -2.07
C ARG A 222 -12.71 4.57 -1.73
N TYR A 223 -13.94 4.84 -1.30
CA TYR A 223 -14.95 3.82 -1.06
C TYR A 223 -15.18 2.95 -2.31
N ARG A 224 -15.39 3.56 -3.47
CA ARG A 224 -15.58 2.86 -4.75
C ARG A 224 -14.35 2.08 -5.22
N SER A 225 -13.17 2.49 -4.82
CA SER A 225 -11.94 1.77 -5.17
C SER A 225 -11.82 0.40 -4.52
N GLY A 226 -12.67 0.08 -3.52
CA GLY A 226 -12.62 -1.17 -2.78
C GLY A 226 -11.34 -1.37 -1.96
N LYS A 227 -10.65 -0.28 -1.58
CA LYS A 227 -9.41 -0.33 -0.83
C LYS A 227 -9.54 0.37 0.52
N PRO A 228 -8.97 -0.17 1.60
CA PRO A 228 -9.16 0.34 2.95
C PRO A 228 -8.58 1.74 3.15
N MET A 229 -9.21 2.48 4.06
CA MET A 229 -8.75 3.77 4.55
C MET A 229 -8.73 3.82 6.07
N ILE A 230 -7.86 4.66 6.62
CA ILE A 230 -7.88 5.06 8.03
C ILE A 230 -8.26 6.53 8.07
N VAL A 231 -9.31 6.84 8.78
CA VAL A 231 -9.77 8.21 8.98
C VAL A 231 -9.60 8.57 10.45
N THR A 232 -9.05 9.76 10.74
CA THR A 232 -9.04 10.27 12.11
C THR A 232 -9.94 11.51 12.22
N THR A 233 -10.59 11.69 13.37
CA THR A 233 -11.45 12.84 13.63
C THR A 233 -11.50 13.17 15.11
N ASN A 234 -11.76 14.43 15.41
CA ASN A 234 -12.06 14.88 16.79
C ASN A 234 -13.56 14.88 17.09
N LEU A 235 -14.40 14.63 16.09
CA LEU A 235 -15.84 14.47 16.27
C LEU A 235 -16.15 13.18 17.03
N SER A 236 -17.21 13.21 17.83
CA SER A 236 -17.79 12.01 18.45
C SER A 236 -18.65 11.24 17.43
N LEU A 237 -18.90 9.96 17.70
CA LEU A 237 -19.83 9.19 16.87
C LEU A 237 -21.25 9.76 16.86
N ALA A 238 -21.68 10.38 17.96
CA ALA A 238 -22.98 11.03 18.04
C ALA A 238 -23.07 12.22 17.09
N GLU A 239 -22.07 13.12 17.11
CA GLU A 239 -22.01 14.26 16.18
C GLU A 239 -21.99 13.83 14.71
N MET A 240 -21.32 12.74 14.40
CA MET A 240 -21.30 12.22 13.03
C MET A 240 -22.63 11.58 12.61
N LYS A 241 -23.31 10.85 13.51
CA LYS A 241 -24.59 10.18 13.23
C LYS A 241 -25.78 11.13 13.22
N ASP A 242 -25.76 12.13 14.08
CA ASP A 242 -26.87 13.04 14.28
C ASP A 242 -26.74 14.32 13.44
N THR A 243 -25.83 14.32 12.44
CA THR A 243 -25.63 15.48 11.57
C THR A 243 -26.93 15.82 10.81
N SER A 244 -27.35 17.07 10.87
CA SER A 244 -28.49 17.57 10.09
C SER A 244 -28.13 17.90 8.64
N ASP A 245 -26.82 18.02 8.31
CA ASP A 245 -26.34 18.28 6.94
C ASP A 245 -26.24 16.95 6.18
N VAL A 246 -27.14 16.77 5.22
CA VAL A 246 -27.23 15.58 4.38
C VAL A 246 -25.91 15.30 3.63
N ARG A 247 -25.10 16.32 3.34
CA ARG A 247 -23.83 16.19 2.62
C ARG A 247 -22.79 15.51 3.51
N TYR A 248 -22.67 15.95 4.77
CA TYR A 248 -21.84 15.28 5.76
C TYR A 248 -22.36 13.89 6.09
N GLY A 249 -23.68 13.71 6.18
CA GLY A 249 -24.30 12.40 6.37
C GLY A 249 -23.83 11.38 5.34
N ARG A 250 -23.80 11.75 4.06
CA ARG A 250 -23.31 10.87 2.97
C ARG A 250 -21.82 10.51 3.10
N ILE A 251 -20.99 11.43 3.60
CA ILE A 251 -19.55 11.17 3.85
C ILE A 251 -19.41 10.17 4.99
N TYR A 252 -20.13 10.41 6.10
CA TYR A 252 -20.04 9.56 7.29
C TYR A 252 -20.59 8.16 7.05
N ASP A 253 -21.68 8.01 6.30
CA ASP A 253 -22.26 6.71 5.95
C ASP A 253 -21.23 5.83 5.22
N ARG A 254 -20.48 6.38 4.24
CA ARG A 254 -19.43 5.63 3.56
C ARG A 254 -18.29 5.23 4.47
N ILE A 255 -17.91 6.11 5.38
CA ILE A 255 -16.87 5.82 6.38
C ILE A 255 -17.34 4.70 7.31
N PHE A 256 -18.57 4.78 7.83
CA PHE A 256 -19.11 3.78 8.76
C PHE A 256 -19.29 2.40 8.13
N GLU A 257 -19.56 2.35 6.82
CA GLU A 257 -19.72 1.09 6.11
C GLU A 257 -18.41 0.29 6.03
N VAL A 258 -17.26 0.96 5.83
CA VAL A 258 -15.98 0.28 5.58
C VAL A 258 -14.95 0.45 6.71
N CYS A 259 -15.19 1.34 7.69
CA CYS A 259 -14.24 1.61 8.75
C CYS A 259 -14.76 1.16 10.13
N TYR A 260 -13.99 0.33 10.82
CA TYR A 260 -14.27 -0.05 12.20
C TYR A 260 -13.96 1.12 13.15
N PRO A 261 -14.93 1.60 13.96
CA PRO A 261 -14.71 2.72 14.86
C PRO A 261 -13.91 2.33 16.10
N VAL A 262 -12.88 3.13 16.39
CA VAL A 262 -12.01 2.98 17.56
C VAL A 262 -12.00 4.29 18.33
N GLU A 263 -12.52 4.27 19.54
CA GLU A 263 -12.58 5.44 20.42
C GLU A 263 -11.23 5.71 21.08
N PHE A 264 -10.82 6.96 21.08
CA PHE A 264 -9.65 7.47 21.78
C PHE A 264 -10.09 8.34 22.94
N THR A 265 -10.11 7.76 24.12
CA THR A 265 -10.38 8.42 25.39
C THR A 265 -9.09 8.74 26.13
N GLY A 266 -9.15 9.62 27.11
CA GLY A 266 -8.04 9.91 28.01
C GLY A 266 -7.47 11.33 27.87
N VAL A 267 -6.43 11.60 28.64
CA VAL A 267 -5.79 12.92 28.70
C VAL A 267 -4.90 13.13 27.48
N SER A 268 -4.90 14.36 26.97
CA SER A 268 -4.05 14.75 25.84
C SER A 268 -2.56 14.50 26.14
N LEU A 269 -1.93 13.62 25.35
CA LEU A 269 -0.49 13.35 25.43
C LEU A 269 0.32 14.61 25.16
N ARG A 270 -0.12 15.46 24.23
CA ARG A 270 0.50 16.76 23.94
C ARG A 270 0.54 17.68 25.16
N LYS A 271 -0.53 17.70 25.98
CA LYS A 271 -0.55 18.49 27.22
C LYS A 271 0.41 17.94 28.26
N LYS A 272 0.52 16.61 28.39
CA LYS A 272 1.49 15.97 29.29
C LYS A 272 2.94 16.29 28.87
N GLU A 273 3.25 16.15 27.59
CA GLU A 273 4.59 16.49 27.05
C GLU A 273 4.90 17.99 27.20
N ALA A 274 3.92 18.87 26.99
CA ALA A 274 4.09 20.30 27.19
C ALA A 274 4.41 20.64 28.66
N ALA A 275 3.68 20.04 29.60
CA ALA A 275 3.95 20.22 31.04
C ALA A 275 5.38 19.82 31.40
N HIS A 276 5.83 18.64 30.98
CA HIS A 276 7.23 18.21 31.19
C HIS A 276 8.27 19.15 30.59
N ARG A 277 8.00 19.68 29.41
CA ARG A 277 8.92 20.66 28.77
C ARG A 277 8.93 21.98 29.54
N PHE A 278 7.78 22.44 30.00
CA PHE A 278 7.70 23.67 30.82
C PHE A 278 8.46 23.52 32.13
N ASP A 279 8.30 22.38 32.82
CA ASP A 279 9.02 22.11 34.06
C ASP A 279 10.55 22.05 33.82
N SER A 280 11.00 21.41 32.75
CA SER A 280 12.40 21.37 32.36
C SER A 280 12.95 22.75 31.98
N MET A 281 12.18 23.56 31.23
CA MET A 281 12.60 24.93 30.88
C MET A 281 12.64 25.84 32.10
N LYS A 282 11.69 25.68 33.01
CA LYS A 282 11.65 26.46 34.23
C LYS A 282 12.91 26.24 35.07
N SER A 283 13.39 24.98 35.24
CA SER A 283 14.61 24.69 35.95
C SER A 283 15.86 25.31 35.29
N ILE A 284 15.87 25.48 33.95
CA ILE A 284 17.01 26.06 33.22
C ILE A 284 16.98 27.61 33.23
N LEU A 285 15.80 28.21 33.23
CA LEU A 285 15.64 29.67 33.08
C LEU A 285 15.53 30.41 34.42
N GLU A 286 15.13 29.71 35.48
CA GLU A 286 14.94 30.30 36.82
C GLU A 286 16.04 29.92 37.82
N GLU A 287 17.05 29.11 37.41
CA GLU A 287 18.34 28.93 38.11
C GLU A 287 19.31 30.08 37.76
#